data_348535c27164659f4ebdaf53c33f6b05
#
_entry.id   348535c27164659f4ebdaf53c33f6b05
#
_cell.length_a   1.000
_cell.length_b   1.000
_cell.length_c   1.000
_cell.angle_alpha   90.00
_cell.angle_beta   90.00
_cell.angle_gamma   90.00
#
_symmetry.space_group_name_H-M   'P 1'
#
loop_
_entity.id
_entity.type
_entity.pdbx_description
1 polymer ?
#
loop_
_entity_poly.entity_id
_entity_poly.type
_entity_poly.pdbx_seq_one_letter_code
_entity_poly.pdbx_strand_id
1 'polypeptide(L)'
;MINHRGPEYADMLDRMTKNLKTVFMTKNDVYFITSSGTGAMETAVVNTISPGDKVLSIIIGVFGERFAEIAEAYGADTTRISFDLGQAADLDKVRETLKDMNDVKAVIFTHNESSTGVSNPLEDLCKVIHEESDALILVDAVSSAGGVPIAVDAWGIDVVATASQKSWISPPGISMVTFSQKAWKAHAVSTSPKYYLDIQQYEDYLKIGQPPFTPCLPVMFTLELALQSMVDEGIENVFGRHYEIAQYTRDGAKALGLDLLPDPKFASNTVTAIRLPEGLDGKAFLAQVNRDHNVILGGGQKSLVGKIFRVGHMGWVEKAHIDEALKAAEETLKAMTS
;
A
#
# COMPACT_ATOMS: atom_id res chain seq x y z
N MET A 1 -22.44 12.74 -15.64
CA MET A 1 -22.35 13.29 -14.27
C MET A 1 -23.60 12.91 -13.53
N ILE A 2 -23.48 12.39 -12.30
CA ILE A 2 -24.63 12.13 -11.42
C ILE A 2 -24.65 13.14 -10.28
N ASN A 3 -25.79 13.27 -9.62
CA ASN A 3 -25.88 14.05 -8.38
C ASN A 3 -25.29 13.21 -7.23
N HIS A 4 -24.17 13.65 -6.66
CA HIS A 4 -23.49 12.94 -5.55
C HIS A 4 -24.30 12.93 -4.22
N ARG A 5 -25.49 13.53 -4.20
CA ARG A 5 -26.45 13.45 -3.08
C ARG A 5 -27.77 12.78 -3.49
N GLY A 6 -27.79 12.17 -4.68
CA GLY A 6 -28.95 11.48 -5.22
C GLY A 6 -28.88 9.96 -5.11
N PRO A 7 -29.97 9.27 -5.47
CA PRO A 7 -30.07 7.82 -5.33
C PRO A 7 -29.07 7.06 -6.20
N GLU A 8 -28.71 7.54 -7.38
CA GLU A 8 -27.72 6.90 -8.26
C GLU A 8 -26.34 6.81 -7.61
N TYR A 9 -25.94 7.84 -6.85
CA TYR A 9 -24.70 7.83 -6.09
C TYR A 9 -24.79 6.87 -4.91
N ALA A 10 -25.89 6.86 -4.18
CA ALA A 10 -26.12 5.93 -3.07
C ALA A 10 -26.01 4.48 -3.52
N ASP A 11 -26.62 4.13 -4.64
CA ASP A 11 -26.57 2.79 -5.24
C ASP A 11 -25.13 2.42 -5.68
N MET A 12 -24.39 3.36 -6.27
CA MET A 12 -22.97 3.18 -6.62
C MET A 12 -22.14 2.93 -5.37
N LEU A 13 -22.30 3.77 -4.34
CA LEU A 13 -21.55 3.67 -3.08
C LEU A 13 -21.80 2.33 -2.38
N ASP A 14 -23.03 1.84 -2.35
CA ASP A 14 -23.40 0.53 -1.79
C ASP A 14 -22.68 -0.62 -2.52
N ARG A 15 -22.74 -0.64 -3.87
CA ARG A 15 -22.03 -1.65 -4.67
C ARG A 15 -20.54 -1.62 -4.44
N MET A 16 -19.93 -0.44 -4.46
CA MET A 16 -18.48 -0.28 -4.24
C MET A 16 -18.07 -0.75 -2.83
N THR A 17 -18.83 -0.37 -1.81
CA THR A 17 -18.57 -0.78 -0.42
C THR A 17 -18.66 -2.29 -0.28
N LYS A 18 -19.68 -2.92 -0.86
CA LYS A 18 -19.85 -4.37 -0.85
C LYS A 18 -18.69 -5.09 -1.53
N ASN A 19 -18.27 -4.62 -2.70
CA ASN A 19 -17.14 -5.20 -3.43
C ASN A 19 -15.83 -5.05 -2.66
N LEU A 20 -15.59 -3.88 -2.05
CA LEU A 20 -14.40 -3.66 -1.22
C LEU A 20 -14.37 -4.54 0.02
N LYS A 21 -15.50 -4.74 0.70
CA LYS A 21 -15.58 -5.68 1.83
C LYS A 21 -15.17 -7.10 1.42
N THR A 22 -15.51 -7.51 0.21
CA THR A 22 -15.08 -8.81 -0.35
C THR A 22 -13.57 -8.84 -0.52
N VAL A 23 -12.97 -7.81 -1.13
CA VAL A 23 -11.52 -7.76 -1.39
C VAL A 23 -10.71 -7.67 -0.09
N PHE A 24 -11.17 -6.92 0.89
CA PHE A 24 -10.53 -6.78 2.21
C PHE A 24 -10.86 -7.92 3.17
N MET A 25 -11.73 -8.86 2.79
CA MET A 25 -12.19 -9.94 3.67
C MET A 25 -12.62 -9.40 5.05
N THR A 26 -13.49 -8.35 5.02
CA THR A 26 -13.93 -7.65 6.23
C THR A 26 -15.45 -7.44 6.26
N LYS A 27 -16.00 -7.40 7.46
CA LYS A 27 -17.38 -6.96 7.72
C LYS A 27 -17.47 -5.47 8.04
N ASN A 28 -16.32 -4.83 8.34
CA ASN A 28 -16.25 -3.42 8.63
C ASN A 28 -16.56 -2.57 7.40
N ASP A 29 -17.06 -1.35 7.60
CA ASP A 29 -17.28 -0.42 6.50
C ASP A 29 -15.96 0.10 5.93
N VAL A 30 -16.00 0.46 4.65
CA VAL A 30 -14.87 1.04 3.93
C VAL A 30 -15.27 2.44 3.44
N TYR A 31 -14.43 3.41 3.75
CA TYR A 31 -14.71 4.83 3.48
C TYR A 31 -13.87 5.33 2.33
N PHE A 32 -14.48 6.16 1.47
CA PHE A 32 -13.86 6.75 0.29
C PHE A 32 -13.52 8.21 0.58
N ILE A 33 -12.25 8.56 0.48
CA ILE A 33 -11.75 9.90 0.73
C ILE A 33 -11.12 10.44 -0.56
N THR A 34 -11.50 11.63 -1.00
CA THR A 34 -10.84 12.27 -2.13
C THR A 34 -9.43 12.71 -1.71
N SER A 35 -8.47 11.80 -1.88
CA SER A 35 -7.09 12.01 -1.48
C SER A 35 -6.14 11.00 -2.14
N SER A 36 -4.85 11.10 -1.83
CA SER A 36 -3.82 10.11 -2.17
C SER A 36 -3.68 9.05 -1.07
N GLY A 37 -2.88 8.00 -1.32
CA GLY A 37 -2.54 7.01 -0.28
C GLY A 37 -1.93 7.61 0.98
N THR A 38 -1.17 8.71 0.85
CA THR A 38 -0.64 9.46 2.00
C THR A 38 -1.79 10.01 2.86
N GLY A 39 -2.84 10.54 2.22
CA GLY A 39 -4.04 10.99 2.95
C GLY A 39 -4.77 9.85 3.66
N ALA A 40 -4.75 8.61 3.12
CA ALA A 40 -5.29 7.44 3.83
C ALA A 40 -4.47 7.10 5.08
N MET A 41 -3.14 7.14 4.99
CA MET A 41 -2.24 6.93 6.14
C MET A 41 -2.45 8.00 7.20
N GLU A 42 -2.56 9.26 6.77
CA GLU A 42 -2.86 10.39 7.66
C GLU A 42 -4.25 10.23 8.31
N THR A 43 -5.26 9.77 7.58
CA THR A 43 -6.58 9.43 8.13
C THR A 43 -6.48 8.36 9.21
N ALA A 44 -5.69 7.31 9.02
CA ALA A 44 -5.46 6.29 10.04
C ALA A 44 -4.89 6.90 11.33
N VAL A 45 -3.86 7.74 11.22
CA VAL A 45 -3.18 8.38 12.35
C VAL A 45 -4.11 9.34 13.10
N VAL A 46 -4.69 10.33 12.43
CA VAL A 46 -5.46 11.39 13.13
C VAL A 46 -6.71 10.88 13.82
N ASN A 47 -7.24 9.77 13.36
CA ASN A 47 -8.44 9.18 13.94
C ASN A 47 -8.17 8.20 15.10
N THR A 48 -6.94 7.73 15.29
CA THR A 48 -6.66 6.68 16.28
C THR A 48 -5.55 7.04 17.27
N ILE A 49 -4.73 8.03 16.95
CA ILE A 49 -3.56 8.43 17.75
C ILE A 49 -3.74 9.86 18.23
N SER A 50 -3.38 10.12 19.50
CA SER A 50 -3.34 11.45 20.10
C SER A 50 -1.89 11.91 20.31
N PRO A 51 -1.63 13.21 20.45
CA PRO A 51 -0.32 13.71 20.86
C PRO A 51 0.15 13.05 22.18
N GLY A 52 1.37 12.55 22.19
CA GLY A 52 1.99 11.84 23.29
C GLY A 52 1.69 10.34 23.36
N ASP A 53 0.80 9.80 22.51
CA ASP A 53 0.61 8.35 22.41
C ASP A 53 1.88 7.67 21.89
N LYS A 54 2.26 6.55 22.51
CA LYS A 54 3.42 5.75 22.08
C LYS A 54 3.08 4.91 20.87
N VAL A 55 3.88 5.04 19.84
CA VAL A 55 3.71 4.32 18.56
C VAL A 55 4.97 3.58 18.21
N LEU A 56 4.85 2.29 17.87
CA LEU A 56 5.93 1.53 17.24
C LEU A 56 5.78 1.61 15.73
N SER A 57 6.78 2.14 15.04
CA SER A 57 6.87 2.15 13.58
C SER A 57 7.88 1.13 13.08
N ILE A 58 7.41 0.19 12.25
CA ILE A 58 8.24 -0.84 11.60
C ILE A 58 8.57 -0.39 10.18
N ILE A 59 9.85 -0.16 9.89
CA ILE A 59 10.32 0.52 8.69
C ILE A 59 11.20 -0.42 7.86
N ILE A 60 10.77 -0.73 6.63
CA ILE A 60 11.54 -1.49 5.63
C ILE A 60 11.80 -0.68 4.34
N GLY A 61 11.53 0.62 4.39
CA GLY A 61 11.78 1.55 3.29
C GLY A 61 11.08 2.89 3.43
N VAL A 62 10.94 3.60 2.31
CA VAL A 62 10.50 5.00 2.26
C VAL A 62 9.06 5.22 2.73
N PHE A 63 8.16 4.26 2.48
CA PHE A 63 6.75 4.44 2.85
C PHE A 63 6.52 4.13 4.33
N GLY A 64 7.26 3.18 4.91
CA GLY A 64 7.29 2.99 6.36
C GLY A 64 7.85 4.21 7.09
N GLU A 65 8.93 4.82 6.56
CA GLU A 65 9.47 6.09 7.06
C GLU A 65 8.41 7.21 7.05
N ARG A 66 7.70 7.36 5.92
CA ARG A 66 6.60 8.34 5.79
C ARG A 66 5.51 8.13 6.81
N PHE A 67 5.15 6.88 7.11
CA PHE A 67 4.11 6.60 8.09
C PHE A 67 4.55 7.04 9.50
N ALA A 68 5.83 6.81 9.85
CA ALA A 68 6.39 7.35 11.09
C ALA A 68 6.38 8.87 11.12
N GLU A 69 6.84 9.52 10.03
CA GLU A 69 6.84 10.98 9.90
C GLU A 69 5.42 11.58 10.08
N ILE A 70 4.38 10.91 9.55
CA ILE A 70 2.99 11.33 9.75
C ILE A 70 2.60 11.23 11.22
N ALA A 71 2.87 10.10 11.89
CA ALA A 71 2.55 9.92 13.31
C ALA A 71 3.23 11.00 14.18
N GLU A 72 4.50 11.27 13.93
CA GLU A 72 5.26 12.32 14.62
C GLU A 72 4.74 13.74 14.35
N ALA A 73 4.31 14.02 13.11
CA ALA A 73 3.71 15.31 12.75
C ALA A 73 2.43 15.61 13.55
N TYR A 74 1.72 14.56 13.98
CA TYR A 74 0.55 14.65 14.87
C TYR A 74 0.90 14.46 16.34
N GLY A 75 2.20 14.50 16.68
CA GLY A 75 2.68 14.55 18.07
C GLY A 75 2.80 13.20 18.75
N ALA A 76 2.76 12.08 18.04
CA ALA A 76 3.01 10.76 18.62
C ALA A 76 4.46 10.63 19.12
N ASP A 77 4.63 9.92 20.23
CA ASP A 77 5.94 9.46 20.72
C ASP A 77 6.30 8.16 19.97
N THR A 78 7.05 8.31 18.87
CA THR A 78 7.29 7.22 17.91
C THR A 78 8.63 6.54 18.13
N THR A 79 8.60 5.27 18.52
CA THR A 79 9.75 4.38 18.46
C THR A 79 9.89 3.81 17.06
N ARG A 80 11.02 4.01 16.41
CA ARG A 80 11.29 3.52 15.05
C ARG A 80 12.22 2.32 15.09
N ILE A 81 11.81 1.20 14.47
CA ILE A 81 12.69 0.07 14.17
C ILE A 81 12.83 -0.09 12.67
N SER A 82 14.08 -0.01 12.20
CA SER A 82 14.39 -0.07 10.77
C SER A 82 15.16 -1.34 10.45
N PHE A 83 14.89 -1.88 9.27
CA PHE A 83 15.55 -3.07 8.73
C PHE A 83 16.30 -2.72 7.46
N ASP A 84 17.25 -3.55 7.09
CA ASP A 84 18.08 -3.32 5.90
C ASP A 84 17.23 -3.33 4.62
N LEU A 85 17.61 -2.49 3.66
CA LEU A 85 16.88 -2.38 2.39
C LEU A 85 16.93 -3.71 1.63
N GLY A 86 15.76 -4.20 1.30
CA GLY A 86 15.59 -5.52 0.68
C GLY A 86 15.22 -6.63 1.67
N GLN A 87 15.23 -6.35 2.97
CA GLN A 87 14.77 -7.28 4.02
C GLN A 87 13.36 -6.90 4.50
N ALA A 88 12.57 -7.90 4.87
CA ALA A 88 11.35 -7.71 5.62
C ALA A 88 11.63 -7.49 7.11
N ALA A 89 10.62 -7.11 7.86
CA ALA A 89 10.71 -7.01 9.31
C ALA A 89 11.05 -8.37 9.94
N ASP A 90 12.03 -8.37 10.82
CA ASP A 90 12.37 -9.51 11.66
C ASP A 90 11.37 -9.62 12.81
N LEU A 91 10.63 -10.72 12.85
CA LEU A 91 9.55 -10.95 13.82
C LEU A 91 10.05 -11.01 15.26
N ASP A 92 11.24 -11.57 15.48
CA ASP A 92 11.82 -11.68 16.83
C ASP A 92 12.23 -10.29 17.33
N LYS A 93 12.79 -9.45 16.46
CA LYS A 93 13.13 -8.06 16.77
C LYS A 93 11.88 -7.23 17.10
N VAL A 94 10.78 -7.44 16.36
CA VAL A 94 9.49 -6.78 16.65
C VAL A 94 8.98 -7.23 18.02
N ARG A 95 9.02 -8.53 18.29
CA ARG A 95 8.62 -9.13 19.57
C ARG A 95 9.42 -8.57 20.75
N GLU A 96 10.74 -8.56 20.65
CA GLU A 96 11.62 -7.99 21.69
C GLU A 96 11.30 -6.52 21.94
N THR A 97 11.15 -5.73 20.86
CA THR A 97 10.85 -4.30 21.00
C THR A 97 9.52 -4.08 21.71
N LEU A 98 8.48 -4.84 21.36
CA LEU A 98 7.16 -4.71 22.01
C LEU A 98 7.20 -5.09 23.50
N LYS A 99 8.00 -6.10 23.87
CA LYS A 99 8.18 -6.48 25.30
C LYS A 99 8.84 -5.38 26.12
N ASP A 100 9.74 -4.61 25.51
CA ASP A 100 10.44 -3.51 26.17
C ASP A 100 9.61 -2.22 26.24
N MET A 101 8.52 -2.14 25.46
CA MET A 101 7.64 -0.98 25.43
C MET A 101 6.42 -1.19 26.35
N ASN A 102 6.08 -0.15 27.12
CA ASN A 102 4.84 -0.13 27.91
C ASN A 102 3.82 0.80 27.24
N ASP A 103 2.54 0.42 27.30
CA ASP A 103 1.42 1.26 26.86
C ASP A 103 1.50 1.69 25.39
N VAL A 104 1.90 0.77 24.51
CA VAL A 104 1.93 1.02 23.05
C VAL A 104 0.51 1.22 22.55
N LYS A 105 0.23 2.40 22.02
CA LYS A 105 -1.08 2.76 21.46
C LYS A 105 -1.32 2.10 20.12
N ALA A 106 -0.31 2.14 19.24
CA ALA A 106 -0.41 1.58 17.90
C ALA A 106 0.93 1.05 17.40
N VAL A 107 0.86 0.02 16.57
CA VAL A 107 1.96 -0.41 15.70
C VAL A 107 1.58 -0.04 14.26
N ILE A 108 2.45 0.73 13.60
CA ILE A 108 2.23 1.20 12.24
C ILE A 108 3.30 0.64 11.31
N PHE A 109 2.91 0.17 10.14
CA PHE A 109 3.86 -0.34 9.14
C PHE A 109 3.26 -0.42 7.74
N THR A 110 4.15 -0.51 6.74
CA THR A 110 3.79 -0.76 5.35
C THR A 110 3.80 -2.26 5.07
N HIS A 111 2.70 -2.81 4.56
CA HIS A 111 2.64 -4.22 4.15
C HIS A 111 3.55 -4.47 2.96
N ASN A 112 3.43 -3.66 1.91
CA ASN A 112 4.23 -3.80 0.69
C ASN A 112 5.02 -2.52 0.40
N GLU A 113 6.32 -2.56 0.65
CA GLU A 113 7.22 -1.43 0.48
C GLU A 113 7.69 -1.32 -0.98
N SER A 114 7.00 -0.52 -1.76
CA SER A 114 7.28 -0.39 -3.19
C SER A 114 8.60 0.31 -3.52
N SER A 115 9.24 0.98 -2.56
CA SER A 115 10.57 1.57 -2.75
C SER A 115 11.68 0.52 -2.80
N THR A 116 11.49 -0.63 -2.15
CA THR A 116 12.44 -1.74 -2.06
C THR A 116 11.96 -3.02 -2.74
N GLY A 117 10.67 -3.12 -3.10
CA GLY A 117 10.06 -4.32 -3.65
C GLY A 117 9.89 -5.45 -2.64
N VAL A 118 9.75 -5.11 -1.35
CA VAL A 118 9.61 -6.06 -0.24
C VAL A 118 8.17 -6.06 0.29
N SER A 119 7.62 -7.25 0.55
CA SER A 119 6.39 -7.42 1.32
C SER A 119 6.70 -7.96 2.71
N ASN A 120 6.22 -7.30 3.74
CA ASN A 120 6.24 -7.82 5.10
C ASN A 120 5.33 -9.06 5.23
N PRO A 121 5.68 -10.06 6.06
CA PRO A 121 4.80 -11.18 6.38
C PRO A 121 3.65 -10.70 7.28
N LEU A 122 2.59 -10.16 6.65
CA LEU A 122 1.54 -9.41 7.34
C LEU A 122 0.81 -10.23 8.41
N GLU A 123 0.43 -11.46 8.10
CA GLU A 123 -0.22 -12.36 9.05
C GLU A 123 0.64 -12.63 10.28
N ASP A 124 1.92 -12.97 10.07
CA ASP A 124 2.87 -13.26 11.15
C ASP A 124 3.15 -12.01 12.01
N LEU A 125 3.28 -10.84 11.38
CA LEU A 125 3.43 -9.56 12.10
C LEU A 125 2.21 -9.28 12.98
N CYS A 126 1.00 -9.40 12.43
CA CYS A 126 -0.23 -9.21 13.21
C CYS A 126 -0.28 -10.17 14.41
N LYS A 127 0.07 -11.43 14.19
CA LYS A 127 0.13 -12.44 15.26
C LYS A 127 1.11 -12.04 16.36
N VAL A 128 2.34 -11.64 16.01
CA VAL A 128 3.35 -11.20 16.99
C VAL A 128 2.85 -9.98 17.76
N ILE A 129 2.24 -9.01 17.10
CA ILE A 129 1.72 -7.80 17.76
C ILE A 129 0.60 -8.16 18.74
N HIS A 130 -0.33 -9.03 18.38
CA HIS A 130 -1.42 -9.49 19.25
C HIS A 130 -0.94 -10.34 20.45
N GLU A 131 0.15 -11.10 20.26
CA GLU A 131 0.73 -11.90 21.35
C GLU A 131 1.41 -11.02 22.42
N GLU A 132 2.00 -9.88 22.02
CA GLU A 132 2.84 -9.07 22.90
C GLU A 132 2.18 -7.76 23.37
N SER A 133 1.07 -7.33 22.73
CA SER A 133 0.42 -6.07 23.08
C SER A 133 -1.05 -6.00 22.70
N ASP A 134 -1.76 -5.07 23.33
CA ASP A 134 -3.10 -4.65 22.93
C ASP A 134 -3.09 -3.46 21.96
N ALA A 135 -1.94 -3.15 21.34
CA ALA A 135 -1.81 -2.03 20.43
C ALA A 135 -2.74 -2.14 19.22
N LEU A 136 -3.15 -1.01 18.66
CA LEU A 136 -3.83 -0.97 17.36
C LEU A 136 -2.84 -1.37 16.25
N ILE A 137 -3.33 -2.09 15.26
CA ILE A 137 -2.55 -2.44 14.06
C ILE A 137 -3.02 -1.57 12.90
N LEU A 138 -2.18 -0.62 12.47
CA LEU A 138 -2.45 0.28 11.35
C LEU A 138 -1.53 -0.08 10.18
N VAL A 139 -2.12 -0.46 9.05
CA VAL A 139 -1.40 -0.98 7.90
C VAL A 139 -1.52 -0.05 6.70
N ASP A 140 -0.39 0.43 6.21
CA ASP A 140 -0.29 0.96 4.85
C ASP A 140 -0.29 -0.21 3.86
N ALA A 141 -1.39 -0.39 3.18
CA ALA A 141 -1.59 -1.38 2.12
C ALA A 141 -1.77 -0.72 0.74
N VAL A 142 -1.26 0.50 0.56
CA VAL A 142 -1.46 1.27 -0.67
C VAL A 142 -1.02 0.49 -1.91
N SER A 143 0.09 -0.21 -1.87
CA SER A 143 0.61 -0.95 -3.02
C SER A 143 0.40 -2.47 -2.95
N SER A 144 -0.29 -2.97 -1.93
CA SER A 144 -0.62 -4.40 -1.79
C SER A 144 -2.11 -4.71 -1.93
N ALA A 145 -2.97 -3.88 -1.34
CA ALA A 145 -4.42 -4.12 -1.36
C ALA A 145 -4.97 -4.17 -2.79
N GLY A 146 -5.78 -5.18 -3.06
CA GLY A 146 -6.29 -5.49 -4.39
C GLY A 146 -5.35 -6.33 -5.27
N GLY A 147 -4.08 -6.52 -4.88
CA GLY A 147 -3.11 -7.34 -5.61
C GLY A 147 -2.63 -8.58 -4.85
N VAL A 148 -2.76 -8.56 -3.51
CA VAL A 148 -2.43 -9.69 -2.64
C VAL A 148 -3.46 -9.83 -1.53
N PRO A 149 -3.61 -11.01 -0.91
CA PRO A 149 -4.56 -11.22 0.18
C PRO A 149 -4.29 -10.29 1.38
N ILE A 150 -5.36 -9.71 1.92
CA ILE A 150 -5.34 -8.99 3.21
C ILE A 150 -6.62 -9.39 3.96
N ALA A 151 -6.52 -10.40 4.81
CA ALA A 151 -7.66 -10.89 5.58
C ALA A 151 -7.86 -10.02 6.85
N VAL A 152 -8.41 -8.82 6.67
CA VAL A 152 -8.49 -7.78 7.71
C VAL A 152 -9.08 -8.30 9.00
N ASP A 153 -10.25 -8.96 8.93
CA ASP A 153 -10.92 -9.47 10.14
C ASP A 153 -10.17 -10.65 10.76
N ALA A 154 -9.69 -11.59 9.92
CA ALA A 154 -9.03 -12.80 10.40
C ALA A 154 -7.66 -12.52 11.04
N TRP A 155 -6.94 -11.53 10.52
CA TRP A 155 -5.63 -11.13 11.06
C TRP A 155 -5.73 -10.02 12.13
N GLY A 156 -6.94 -9.57 12.43
CA GLY A 156 -7.20 -8.57 13.47
C GLY A 156 -6.58 -7.21 13.18
N ILE A 157 -6.56 -6.80 11.92
CA ILE A 157 -6.04 -5.48 11.52
C ILE A 157 -7.08 -4.41 11.88
N ASP A 158 -6.64 -3.36 12.54
CA ASP A 158 -7.54 -2.31 13.02
C ASP A 158 -7.82 -1.23 11.97
N VAL A 159 -6.81 -0.83 11.21
CA VAL A 159 -6.98 0.12 10.09
C VAL A 159 -6.14 -0.32 8.91
N VAL A 160 -6.77 -0.38 7.74
CA VAL A 160 -6.07 -0.54 6.45
C VAL A 160 -6.22 0.74 5.64
N ALA A 161 -5.11 1.25 5.12
CA ALA A 161 -5.06 2.41 4.24
C ALA A 161 -4.61 2.01 2.82
N THR A 162 -5.37 2.41 1.79
CA THR A 162 -5.03 2.16 0.38
C THR A 162 -5.47 3.28 -0.54
N ALA A 163 -5.17 3.19 -1.85
CA ALA A 163 -5.53 4.22 -2.82
C ALA A 163 -5.71 3.68 -4.24
N SER A 164 -6.58 4.32 -4.99
CA SER A 164 -7.15 3.89 -6.28
C SER A 164 -6.14 3.62 -7.40
N GLN A 165 -5.00 4.32 -7.42
CA GLN A 165 -4.01 4.26 -8.52
C GLN A 165 -3.03 3.09 -8.45
N LYS A 166 -3.28 2.10 -7.60
CA LYS A 166 -2.42 0.93 -7.44
C LYS A 166 -3.11 -0.31 -8.04
N SER A 167 -3.16 -1.43 -7.34
CA SER A 167 -3.79 -2.65 -7.85
C SER A 167 -5.28 -2.52 -8.17
N TRP A 168 -5.90 -1.41 -7.79
CA TRP A 168 -7.32 -1.10 -8.05
C TRP A 168 -7.62 -0.61 -9.46
N ILE A 169 -6.65 -0.58 -10.37
CA ILE A 169 -6.83 -0.30 -11.81
C ILE A 169 -7.55 1.03 -12.08
N SER A 170 -7.37 2.03 -11.22
CA SER A 170 -8.06 3.33 -11.32
C SER A 170 -7.07 4.49 -11.29
N PRO A 171 -7.42 5.65 -11.83
CA PRO A 171 -6.60 6.84 -11.70
C PRO A 171 -6.41 7.25 -10.23
N PRO A 172 -5.35 8.03 -9.91
CA PRO A 172 -5.19 8.61 -8.58
C PRO A 172 -6.32 9.60 -8.28
N GLY A 173 -6.70 9.71 -7.01
CA GLY A 173 -7.69 10.70 -6.56
C GLY A 173 -8.65 10.21 -5.48
N ILE A 174 -8.75 8.91 -5.26
CA ILE A 174 -9.52 8.31 -4.16
C ILE A 174 -8.61 7.45 -3.31
N SER A 175 -8.69 7.61 -2.01
CA SER A 175 -8.18 6.66 -1.03
C SER A 175 -9.31 5.93 -0.33
N MET A 176 -9.00 4.76 0.20
CA MET A 176 -9.95 3.91 0.89
C MET A 176 -9.36 3.49 2.23
N VAL A 177 -10.16 3.56 3.28
CA VAL A 177 -9.77 3.14 4.62
C VAL A 177 -10.89 2.31 5.26
N THR A 178 -10.52 1.31 6.07
CA THR A 178 -11.47 0.56 6.90
C THR A 178 -11.03 0.62 8.36
N PHE A 179 -11.99 0.59 9.29
CA PHE A 179 -11.76 0.73 10.71
C PHE A 179 -12.45 -0.41 11.48
N SER A 180 -11.68 -1.10 12.33
CA SER A 180 -12.23 -2.09 13.27
C SER A 180 -13.03 -1.41 14.38
N GLN A 181 -13.80 -2.20 15.13
CA GLN A 181 -14.46 -1.70 16.35
C GLN A 181 -13.47 -1.18 17.39
N LYS A 182 -12.25 -1.74 17.43
CA LYS A 182 -11.18 -1.27 18.33
C LYS A 182 -10.64 0.09 17.86
N ALA A 183 -10.48 0.28 16.55
CA ALA A 183 -10.10 1.57 15.98
C ALA A 183 -11.18 2.64 16.20
N TRP A 184 -12.46 2.29 16.13
CA TRP A 184 -13.57 3.20 16.46
C TRP A 184 -13.56 3.62 17.94
N LYS A 185 -13.23 2.71 18.87
CA LYS A 185 -13.04 3.07 20.29
C LYS A 185 -11.87 4.05 20.47
N ALA A 186 -10.79 3.86 19.71
CA ALA A 186 -9.66 4.80 19.73
C ALA A 186 -10.05 6.16 19.13
N HIS A 187 -10.82 6.19 18.04
CA HIS A 187 -11.36 7.41 17.44
C HIS A 187 -12.15 8.24 18.48
N ALA A 188 -13.00 7.60 19.26
CA ALA A 188 -13.85 8.28 20.25
C ALA A 188 -13.07 9.05 21.32
N VAL A 189 -11.79 8.69 21.55
CA VAL A 189 -10.92 9.32 22.56
C VAL A 189 -9.73 10.06 21.95
N SER A 190 -9.54 9.97 20.63
CA SER A 190 -8.45 10.68 19.94
C SER A 190 -8.64 12.18 19.99
N THR A 191 -7.60 12.88 20.43
CA THR A 191 -7.55 14.35 20.54
C THR A 191 -6.83 15.03 19.40
N SER A 192 -6.32 14.26 18.42
CA SER A 192 -5.66 14.82 17.24
C SER A 192 -6.62 15.73 16.46
N PRO A 193 -6.18 16.91 16.02
CA PRO A 193 -7.01 17.83 15.24
C PRO A 193 -7.34 17.20 13.89
N LYS A 194 -8.64 17.17 13.55
CA LYS A 194 -9.13 16.61 12.30
C LYS A 194 -10.44 17.28 11.90
N TYR A 195 -10.66 17.43 10.60
CA TYR A 195 -11.93 17.89 10.04
C TYR A 195 -12.22 17.15 8.73
N TYR A 196 -11.43 17.40 7.67
CA TYR A 196 -11.62 16.72 6.38
C TYR A 196 -11.34 15.22 6.46
N LEU A 197 -10.40 14.80 7.31
CA LEU A 197 -10.02 13.40 7.53
C LEU A 197 -10.73 12.78 8.73
N ASP A 198 -11.73 13.44 9.32
CA ASP A 198 -12.51 12.87 10.43
C ASP A 198 -13.45 11.80 9.90
N ILE A 199 -13.10 10.53 10.23
CA ILE A 199 -13.82 9.36 9.73
C ILE A 199 -15.29 9.31 10.21
N GLN A 200 -15.62 9.97 11.33
CA GLN A 200 -17.00 10.05 11.82
C GLN A 200 -17.93 10.72 10.79
N GLN A 201 -17.44 11.75 10.09
CA GLN A 201 -18.24 12.39 9.05
C GLN A 201 -18.52 11.43 7.88
N TYR A 202 -17.54 10.62 7.49
CA TYR A 202 -17.71 9.63 6.43
C TYR A 202 -18.68 8.53 6.87
N GLU A 203 -18.62 8.06 8.10
CA GLU A 203 -19.55 7.09 8.69
C GLU A 203 -21.00 7.61 8.70
N ASP A 204 -21.19 8.85 9.18
CA ASP A 204 -22.52 9.44 9.28
C ASP A 204 -23.17 9.66 7.90
N TYR A 205 -22.38 10.07 6.93
CA TYR A 205 -22.86 10.25 5.56
C TYR A 205 -23.02 8.94 4.79
N LEU A 206 -22.20 7.92 5.07
CA LEU A 206 -22.37 6.59 4.47
C LEU A 206 -23.75 6.01 4.81
N LYS A 207 -24.25 6.18 6.04
CA LYS A 207 -25.57 5.72 6.49
C LYS A 207 -26.73 6.28 5.67
N ILE A 208 -26.55 7.45 5.08
CA ILE A 208 -27.56 8.10 4.22
C ILE A 208 -27.21 8.03 2.73
N GLY A 209 -26.21 7.21 2.36
CA GLY A 209 -25.80 7.01 0.97
C GLY A 209 -25.21 8.25 0.30
N GLN A 210 -24.54 9.12 1.05
CA GLN A 210 -23.94 10.37 0.56
C GLN A 210 -22.46 10.50 0.97
N PRO A 211 -21.69 11.34 0.29
CA PRO A 211 -20.37 11.71 0.75
C PRO A 211 -20.46 12.94 1.68
N PRO A 212 -19.59 13.09 2.70
CA PRO A 212 -19.57 14.28 3.53
C PRO A 212 -19.07 15.52 2.75
N PHE A 213 -18.16 15.31 1.81
CA PHE A 213 -17.57 16.33 0.96
C PHE A 213 -17.72 15.95 -0.52
N THR A 214 -17.55 16.92 -1.43
CA THR A 214 -17.64 16.65 -2.87
C THR A 214 -16.61 15.61 -3.30
N PRO A 215 -17.05 14.45 -3.84
CA PRO A 215 -16.13 13.38 -4.20
C PRO A 215 -15.56 13.58 -5.60
N CYS A 216 -14.43 12.91 -5.89
CA CYS A 216 -13.87 12.83 -7.23
C CYS A 216 -14.68 11.82 -8.08
N LEU A 217 -15.85 12.22 -8.56
CA LEU A 217 -16.75 11.35 -9.32
C LEU A 217 -16.12 10.62 -10.51
N PRO A 218 -15.25 11.25 -11.34
CA PRO A 218 -14.61 10.54 -12.44
C PRO A 218 -13.78 9.34 -11.97
N VAL A 219 -13.08 9.46 -10.84
CA VAL A 219 -12.31 8.34 -10.27
C VAL A 219 -13.23 7.31 -9.61
N MET A 220 -14.32 7.76 -8.97
CA MET A 220 -15.33 6.85 -8.40
C MET A 220 -15.93 5.92 -9.49
N PHE A 221 -16.28 6.46 -10.65
CA PHE A 221 -16.82 5.66 -11.77
C PHE A 221 -15.80 4.61 -12.27
N THR A 222 -14.55 4.99 -12.42
CA THR A 222 -13.51 4.06 -12.86
C THR A 222 -13.22 2.99 -11.81
N LEU A 223 -13.22 3.39 -10.53
CA LEU A 223 -13.02 2.47 -9.42
C LEU A 223 -14.19 1.48 -9.27
N GLU A 224 -15.43 1.92 -9.45
CA GLU A 224 -16.61 1.04 -9.46
C GLU A 224 -16.49 -0.07 -10.51
N LEU A 225 -16.13 0.31 -11.75
CA LEU A 225 -15.95 -0.66 -12.84
C LEU A 225 -14.79 -1.62 -12.54
N ALA A 226 -13.69 -1.11 -12.04
CA ALA A 226 -12.53 -1.93 -11.67
C ALA A 226 -12.86 -2.93 -10.56
N LEU A 227 -13.54 -2.48 -9.49
CA LEU A 227 -13.98 -3.34 -8.40
C LEU A 227 -14.93 -4.43 -8.87
N GLN A 228 -15.88 -4.10 -9.74
CA GLN A 228 -16.78 -5.09 -10.31
C GLN A 228 -16.01 -6.13 -11.14
N SER A 229 -15.08 -5.68 -11.99
CA SER A 229 -14.23 -6.59 -12.78
C SER A 229 -13.39 -7.53 -11.91
N MET A 230 -12.84 -7.04 -10.79
CA MET A 230 -12.07 -7.86 -9.84
C MET A 230 -12.96 -8.93 -9.16
N VAL A 231 -14.18 -8.57 -8.79
CA VAL A 231 -15.12 -9.52 -8.17
C VAL A 231 -15.60 -10.55 -9.21
N ASP A 232 -15.86 -10.13 -10.44
CA ASP A 232 -16.30 -11.02 -11.54
C ASP A 232 -15.17 -11.99 -11.97
N GLU A 233 -13.90 -11.54 -11.95
CA GLU A 233 -12.72 -12.39 -12.15
C GLU A 233 -12.57 -13.42 -11.02
N GLY A 234 -13.03 -13.06 -9.82
CA GLY A 234 -12.80 -13.79 -8.57
C GLY A 234 -11.50 -13.38 -7.90
N ILE A 235 -11.58 -12.99 -6.63
CA ILE A 235 -10.46 -12.38 -5.90
C ILE A 235 -9.23 -13.28 -5.83
N GLU A 236 -9.40 -14.57 -5.65
CA GLU A 236 -8.29 -15.54 -5.65
C GLU A 236 -7.58 -15.59 -7.02
N ASN A 237 -8.31 -15.44 -8.12
CA ASN A 237 -7.73 -15.38 -9.46
C ASN A 237 -6.95 -14.07 -9.66
N VAL A 238 -7.47 -12.95 -9.13
CA VAL A 238 -6.75 -11.65 -9.14
C VAL A 238 -5.41 -11.77 -8.41
N PHE A 239 -5.38 -12.39 -7.23
CA PHE A 239 -4.15 -12.61 -6.46
C PHE A 239 -3.20 -13.59 -7.19
N GLY A 240 -3.74 -14.68 -7.73
CA GLY A 240 -2.98 -15.64 -8.53
C GLY A 240 -2.30 -14.98 -9.74
N ARG A 241 -3.03 -14.14 -10.47
CA ARG A 241 -2.50 -13.40 -11.62
C ARG A 241 -1.35 -12.45 -11.22
N HIS A 242 -1.49 -11.73 -10.10
CA HIS A 242 -0.42 -10.88 -9.60
C HIS A 242 0.83 -11.68 -9.21
N TYR A 243 0.65 -12.83 -8.56
CA TYR A 243 1.75 -13.73 -8.24
C TYR A 243 2.48 -14.23 -9.48
N GLU A 244 1.74 -14.71 -10.50
CA GLU A 244 2.32 -15.22 -11.74
C GLU A 244 3.10 -14.15 -12.51
N ILE A 245 2.56 -12.95 -12.66
CA ILE A 245 3.24 -11.82 -13.32
C ILE A 245 4.48 -11.38 -12.55
N ALA A 246 4.39 -11.36 -11.22
CA ALA A 246 5.54 -11.03 -10.38
C ALA A 246 6.66 -12.05 -10.54
N GLN A 247 6.32 -13.35 -10.54
CA GLN A 247 7.29 -14.41 -10.75
C GLN A 247 7.91 -14.32 -12.15
N TYR A 248 7.08 -14.13 -13.18
CA TYR A 248 7.53 -13.93 -14.54
C TYR A 248 8.52 -12.76 -14.69
N THR A 249 8.22 -11.64 -14.03
CA THR A 249 9.10 -10.45 -14.03
C THR A 249 10.43 -10.74 -13.34
N ARG A 250 10.40 -11.41 -12.19
CA ARG A 250 11.62 -11.78 -11.44
C ARG A 250 12.50 -12.76 -12.21
N ASP A 251 11.91 -13.75 -12.83
CA ASP A 251 12.65 -14.75 -13.63
C ASP A 251 13.24 -14.11 -14.90
N GLY A 252 12.49 -13.23 -15.55
CA GLY A 252 13.00 -12.46 -16.69
C GLY A 252 14.18 -11.56 -16.32
N ALA A 253 14.12 -10.86 -15.20
CA ALA A 253 15.25 -10.04 -14.71
C ALA A 253 16.50 -10.90 -14.43
N LYS A 254 16.34 -12.05 -13.79
CA LYS A 254 17.42 -13.00 -13.53
C LYS A 254 18.01 -13.58 -14.82
N ALA A 255 17.17 -13.87 -15.82
CA ALA A 255 17.63 -14.35 -17.14
C ALA A 255 18.50 -13.31 -17.86
N LEU A 256 18.33 -12.02 -17.58
CA LEU A 256 19.21 -10.94 -18.04
C LEU A 256 20.49 -10.80 -17.20
N GLY A 257 20.73 -11.65 -16.22
CA GLY A 257 21.87 -11.58 -15.31
C GLY A 257 21.78 -10.47 -14.27
N LEU A 258 20.55 -9.98 -13.98
CA LEU A 258 20.31 -8.91 -13.01
C LEU A 258 19.88 -9.47 -11.67
N ASP A 259 20.42 -8.91 -10.59
CA ASP A 259 20.07 -9.25 -9.23
C ASP A 259 18.84 -8.46 -8.75
N LEU A 260 18.01 -9.09 -7.94
CA LEU A 260 16.89 -8.43 -7.28
C LEU A 260 17.40 -7.74 -5.99
N LEU A 261 16.75 -6.62 -5.62
CA LEU A 261 17.03 -5.98 -4.33
C LEU A 261 16.45 -6.78 -3.16
N PRO A 262 15.18 -7.24 -3.21
CA PRO A 262 14.55 -7.93 -2.09
C PRO A 262 15.10 -9.34 -1.89
N ASP A 263 15.09 -9.79 -0.61
CA ASP A 263 15.18 -11.23 -0.30
C ASP A 263 14.08 -11.97 -1.06
N PRO A 264 14.41 -13.05 -1.79
CA PRO A 264 13.42 -13.80 -2.58
C PRO A 264 12.19 -14.27 -1.79
N LYS A 265 12.36 -14.56 -0.50
CA LYS A 265 11.27 -15.01 0.40
C LYS A 265 10.22 -13.91 0.61
N PHE A 266 10.64 -12.65 0.56
CA PHE A 266 9.80 -11.49 0.85
C PHE A 266 9.60 -10.57 -0.36
N ALA A 267 9.93 -11.06 -1.57
CA ALA A 267 9.76 -10.28 -2.78
C ALA A 267 8.30 -9.97 -3.06
N SER A 268 8.02 -8.69 -3.33
CA SER A 268 6.68 -8.18 -3.61
C SER A 268 6.03 -8.81 -4.84
N ASN A 269 4.73 -9.05 -4.77
CA ASN A 269 3.92 -9.51 -5.91
C ASN A 269 3.26 -8.35 -6.69
N THR A 270 3.61 -7.10 -6.41
CA THR A 270 3.07 -5.92 -7.11
C THR A 270 4.12 -5.02 -7.74
N VAL A 271 5.38 -5.15 -7.30
CA VAL A 271 6.53 -4.41 -7.84
C VAL A 271 7.81 -5.23 -7.69
N THR A 272 8.63 -5.27 -8.73
CA THR A 272 9.96 -5.91 -8.68
C THR A 272 11.04 -4.82 -8.70
N ALA A 273 11.88 -4.79 -7.68
CA ALA A 273 13.05 -3.91 -7.60
C ALA A 273 14.32 -4.65 -8.03
N ILE A 274 14.99 -4.14 -9.05
CA ILE A 274 16.10 -4.78 -9.75
C ILE A 274 17.35 -3.91 -9.58
N ARG A 275 18.47 -4.50 -9.19
CA ARG A 275 19.74 -3.80 -9.04
C ARG A 275 20.33 -3.46 -10.41
N LEU A 276 20.83 -2.25 -10.55
CA LEU A 276 21.64 -1.87 -11.71
C LEU A 276 23.10 -2.34 -11.50
N PRO A 277 23.82 -2.64 -12.57
CA PRO A 277 25.24 -2.94 -12.51
C PRO A 277 26.01 -1.82 -11.81
N GLU A 278 27.03 -2.19 -11.04
CA GLU A 278 27.87 -1.23 -10.35
C GLU A 278 28.57 -0.29 -11.35
N GLY A 279 28.59 1.00 -11.04
CA GLY A 279 29.20 2.03 -11.91
C GLY A 279 28.30 2.55 -13.02
N LEU A 280 27.12 1.95 -13.25
CA LEU A 280 26.17 2.46 -14.25
C LEU A 280 25.44 3.72 -13.73
N ASP A 281 25.31 4.75 -14.57
CA ASP A 281 24.46 5.90 -14.27
C ASP A 281 22.98 5.52 -14.41
N GLY A 282 22.35 5.19 -13.30
CA GLY A 282 20.96 4.76 -13.25
C GLY A 282 19.96 5.85 -13.65
N LYS A 283 20.31 7.13 -13.54
CA LYS A 283 19.43 8.21 -14.05
C LYS A 283 19.50 8.30 -15.57
N ALA A 284 20.68 8.21 -16.13
CA ALA A 284 20.90 8.15 -17.58
C ALA A 284 20.23 6.91 -18.17
N PHE A 285 20.34 5.74 -17.49
CA PHE A 285 19.66 4.50 -17.87
C PHE A 285 18.15 4.70 -18.00
N LEU A 286 17.48 5.18 -16.97
CA LEU A 286 16.02 5.40 -17.00
C LEU A 286 15.59 6.41 -18.07
N ALA A 287 16.36 7.48 -18.26
CA ALA A 287 16.09 8.47 -19.28
C ALA A 287 16.25 7.87 -20.69
N GLN A 288 17.23 7.00 -20.88
CA GLN A 288 17.46 6.33 -22.16
C GLN A 288 16.38 5.29 -22.45
N VAL A 289 15.98 4.46 -21.48
CA VAL A 289 14.86 3.51 -21.63
C VAL A 289 13.60 4.25 -22.10
N ASN A 290 13.25 5.35 -21.45
CA ASN A 290 12.08 6.13 -21.86
C ASN A 290 12.22 6.73 -23.26
N ARG A 291 13.36 7.34 -23.58
CA ARG A 291 13.59 8.02 -24.85
C ARG A 291 13.59 7.06 -26.05
N ASP A 292 14.29 5.93 -25.90
CA ASP A 292 14.58 5.03 -27.03
C ASP A 292 13.50 3.95 -27.21
N HIS A 293 12.78 3.59 -26.14
CA HIS A 293 11.77 2.53 -26.16
C HIS A 293 10.36 2.98 -25.77
N ASN A 294 10.16 4.24 -25.38
CA ASN A 294 8.88 4.74 -24.85
C ASN A 294 8.35 3.93 -23.65
N VAL A 295 9.25 3.36 -22.86
CA VAL A 295 8.95 2.59 -21.64
C VAL A 295 9.35 3.38 -20.40
N ILE A 296 8.44 3.48 -19.44
CA ILE A 296 8.68 4.21 -18.19
C ILE A 296 8.88 3.20 -17.05
N LEU A 297 10.13 3.08 -16.58
CA LEU A 297 10.49 2.29 -15.41
C LEU A 297 10.58 3.18 -14.16
N GLY A 298 10.22 2.64 -13.00
CA GLY A 298 10.39 3.34 -11.74
C GLY A 298 11.85 3.41 -11.33
N GLY A 299 12.34 4.57 -10.87
CA GLY A 299 13.67 4.71 -10.28
C GLY A 299 13.71 4.36 -8.80
N GLY A 300 14.91 4.19 -8.25
CA GLY A 300 15.12 4.12 -6.80
C GLY A 300 14.77 5.43 -6.10
N GLN A 301 14.53 5.35 -4.80
CA GLN A 301 14.22 6.51 -3.94
C GLN A 301 15.26 6.66 -2.83
N LYS A 302 15.47 7.88 -2.33
CA LYS A 302 16.46 8.21 -1.27
C LYS A 302 17.84 7.57 -1.59
N SER A 303 18.35 6.69 -0.74
CA SER A 303 19.67 6.04 -0.88
C SER A 303 19.76 5.04 -2.06
N LEU A 304 18.63 4.65 -2.64
CA LEU A 304 18.56 3.76 -3.80
C LEU A 304 18.52 4.50 -5.16
N VAL A 305 18.51 5.83 -5.14
CA VAL A 305 18.55 6.64 -6.39
C VAL A 305 19.79 6.26 -7.22
N GLY A 306 19.57 5.89 -8.47
CA GLY A 306 20.61 5.47 -9.41
C GLY A 306 21.15 4.06 -9.21
N LYS A 307 20.72 3.33 -8.17
CA LYS A 307 21.23 1.98 -7.87
C LYS A 307 20.27 0.86 -8.28
N ILE A 308 19.00 1.17 -8.44
CA ILE A 308 17.96 0.23 -8.84
C ILE A 308 17.02 0.86 -9.85
N PHE A 309 16.33 0.01 -10.61
CA PHE A 309 15.07 0.35 -11.26
C PHE A 309 13.97 -0.59 -10.79
N ARG A 310 12.71 -0.20 -11.02
CA ARG A 310 11.55 -0.97 -10.57
C ARG A 310 10.58 -1.18 -11.72
N VAL A 311 10.08 -2.40 -11.83
CA VAL A 311 8.99 -2.77 -12.71
C VAL A 311 7.72 -2.93 -11.88
N GLY A 312 6.73 -2.06 -12.11
CA GLY A 312 5.40 -2.20 -11.50
C GLY A 312 4.57 -3.19 -12.31
N HIS A 313 4.00 -4.18 -11.62
CA HIS A 313 3.17 -5.21 -12.25
C HIS A 313 1.86 -5.41 -11.49
N MET A 314 1.37 -4.34 -10.89
CA MET A 314 0.09 -4.29 -10.18
C MET A 314 -1.06 -3.88 -11.11
N GLY A 315 -2.25 -4.35 -10.79
CA GLY A 315 -3.44 -4.06 -11.57
C GLY A 315 -3.56 -4.91 -12.82
N TRP A 316 -3.84 -4.30 -13.97
CA TRP A 316 -4.02 -5.01 -15.24
C TRP A 316 -2.72 -5.02 -16.05
N VAL A 317 -1.79 -5.92 -15.67
CA VAL A 317 -0.51 -6.12 -16.36
C VAL A 317 -0.44 -7.53 -16.92
N GLU A 318 -0.04 -7.65 -18.19
CA GLU A 318 0.12 -8.91 -18.93
C GLU A 318 1.59 -9.20 -19.19
N LYS A 319 1.92 -10.45 -19.52
CA LYS A 319 3.30 -10.87 -19.83
C LYS A 319 3.93 -10.04 -20.95
N ALA A 320 3.15 -9.66 -21.98
CA ALA A 320 3.63 -8.83 -23.08
C ALA A 320 4.17 -7.47 -22.60
N HIS A 321 3.54 -6.84 -21.61
CA HIS A 321 4.03 -5.59 -21.03
C HIS A 321 5.35 -5.78 -20.28
N ILE A 322 5.52 -6.94 -19.62
CA ILE A 322 6.77 -7.29 -18.93
C ILE A 322 7.88 -7.58 -19.94
N ASP A 323 7.58 -8.31 -21.03
CA ASP A 323 8.55 -8.58 -22.10
C ASP A 323 9.06 -7.28 -22.72
N GLU A 324 8.17 -6.32 -23.00
CA GLU A 324 8.53 -5.00 -23.51
C GLU A 324 9.45 -4.25 -22.53
N ALA A 325 9.09 -4.24 -21.24
CA ALA A 325 9.88 -3.58 -20.21
C ALA A 325 11.28 -4.19 -20.03
N LEU A 326 11.36 -5.53 -20.00
CA LEU A 326 12.63 -6.24 -19.84
C LEU A 326 13.52 -6.12 -21.09
N LYS A 327 12.94 -6.20 -22.28
CA LYS A 327 13.64 -5.97 -23.54
C LYS A 327 14.23 -4.56 -23.62
N ALA A 328 13.44 -3.55 -23.26
CA ALA A 328 13.91 -2.16 -23.23
C ALA A 328 15.08 -1.98 -22.25
N ALA A 329 14.98 -2.60 -21.06
CA ALA A 329 16.05 -2.59 -20.09
C ALA A 329 17.32 -3.29 -20.62
N GLU A 330 17.20 -4.47 -21.23
CA GLU A 330 18.32 -5.24 -21.80
C GLU A 330 19.07 -4.47 -22.88
N GLU A 331 18.33 -3.94 -23.88
CA GLU A 331 18.91 -3.21 -25.01
C GLU A 331 19.62 -1.92 -24.54
N THR A 332 19.02 -1.22 -23.58
CA THR A 332 19.65 -0.03 -22.98
C THR A 332 20.90 -0.38 -22.18
N LEU A 333 20.88 -1.44 -21.36
CA LEU A 333 22.08 -1.90 -20.63
C LEU A 333 23.22 -2.25 -21.57
N LYS A 334 22.95 -3.01 -22.66
CA LYS A 334 23.95 -3.33 -23.68
C LYS A 334 24.55 -2.08 -24.30
N ALA A 335 23.73 -1.10 -24.66
CA ALA A 335 24.20 0.14 -25.27
C ALA A 335 25.04 1.02 -24.32
N MET A 336 24.79 0.96 -23.01
CA MET A 336 25.53 1.74 -22.01
C MET A 336 26.80 1.06 -21.51
N THR A 337 26.97 -0.25 -21.72
CA THR A 337 28.12 -1.04 -21.28
C THR A 337 29.07 -1.43 -22.42
N SER A 338 28.71 -1.13 -23.68
CA SER A 338 29.55 -1.25 -24.88
C SER A 338 30.45 -0.03 -25.03
#